data_b30648519bd6b08f2f43910db0b3d21e
#
_entry.id   b30648519bd6b08f2f43910db0b3d21e
#
_cell.length_a   1.000
_cell.length_b   1.000
_cell.length_c   1.000
_cell.angle_alpha   90.00
_cell.angle_beta   90.00
_cell.angle_gamma   90.00
#
_symmetry.space_group_name_H-M   'P 1'
#
loop_
_entity.id
_entity.type
_entity.pdbx_description
1 polymer ?
#
loop_
_entity_poly.entity_id
_entity_poly.type
_entity_poly.pdbx_seq_one_letter_code
_entity_poly.pdbx_strand_id
1 'polypeptide(L)'
;MIQHPNSMRVVVTGVGVVSPIGNDYNAFADNLLSGISGAAPISLFDAEKFPPRFACEVKGFNPTDFIDPKLSKRMDRFTHLGIVASDQAIKDANNLEGVTKERTAVIWSSGIGGLGFFEQEIGAHYSGDGTPRFNPFFIPKMIVDIAAGYISMRHGYKGPNYSPVAACASSTIAIIDAFHLIKLGKVDAVVCGGSDATITRGGIGGFSAMRALSRRNDDYKTASRPYDQDRDGFVMGEGGAALIVESLESAQRRGANVLCEIVGTGMSADAYHLTAPHPDGEGAKAVMNLAIEEAGISPEDVDYINVHGTSTPVGDLAELAAIKDIWSGRASNTLISSTKSMT
;
A
#
# COMPACT_ATOMS: atom_id res chain seq x y z
N MET A 1 16.58 -33.17 13.47
CA MET A 1 15.62 -33.29 12.37
C MET A 1 15.54 -31.91 11.72
N ILE A 2 15.93 -31.81 10.46
CA ILE A 2 15.75 -30.58 9.68
C ILE A 2 14.24 -30.54 9.37
N GLN A 3 13.49 -29.66 10.05
CA GLN A 3 12.10 -29.40 9.67
C GLN A 3 12.13 -28.82 8.25
N HIS A 4 11.38 -29.42 7.35
CA HIS A 4 11.22 -28.86 6.00
C HIS A 4 10.62 -27.46 6.12
N PRO A 5 11.19 -26.44 5.44
CA PRO A 5 10.71 -25.03 5.51
C PRO A 5 9.23 -24.85 5.12
N ASN A 6 8.65 -25.82 4.42
CA ASN A 6 7.25 -25.79 3.95
C ASN A 6 6.18 -26.02 5.06
N SER A 7 6.56 -26.25 6.31
CA SER A 7 5.58 -26.54 7.38
C SER A 7 5.15 -25.29 8.18
N MET A 8 5.85 -24.15 8.06
CA MET A 8 5.47 -22.96 8.81
C MET A 8 4.24 -22.29 8.22
N ARG A 9 3.19 -22.17 9.02
CA ARG A 9 1.99 -21.39 8.69
C ARG A 9 2.23 -19.93 9.02
N VAL A 10 1.74 -19.04 8.16
CA VAL A 10 1.93 -17.59 8.24
C VAL A 10 0.59 -16.92 8.45
N VAL A 11 0.47 -16.14 9.50
CA VAL A 11 -0.80 -15.52 9.91
C VAL A 11 -0.69 -14.02 10.07
N VAL A 12 -1.81 -13.33 9.96
CA VAL A 12 -1.95 -11.90 10.26
C VAL A 12 -2.54 -11.77 11.67
N THR A 13 -1.92 -10.96 12.51
CA THR A 13 -2.32 -10.78 13.91
C THR A 13 -2.61 -9.34 14.30
N GLY A 14 -2.41 -8.38 13.38
CA GLY A 14 -2.74 -6.99 13.61
C GLY A 14 -2.85 -6.21 12.32
N VAL A 15 -3.71 -5.20 12.34
CA VAL A 15 -3.98 -4.30 11.22
C VAL A 15 -3.96 -2.84 11.68
N GLY A 16 -3.52 -1.95 10.79
CA GLY A 16 -3.57 -0.51 11.02
C GLY A 16 -3.71 0.23 9.70
N VAL A 17 -4.45 1.34 9.71
CA VAL A 17 -4.74 2.10 8.50
C VAL A 17 -4.92 3.59 8.81
N VAL A 18 -4.42 4.41 7.90
CA VAL A 18 -4.72 5.86 7.82
C VAL A 18 -5.05 6.14 6.36
N SER A 19 -6.29 6.53 6.09
CA SER A 19 -6.81 6.65 4.73
C SER A 19 -7.76 7.84 4.56
N PRO A 20 -8.12 8.21 3.33
CA PRO A 20 -9.09 9.26 3.05
C PRO A 20 -10.49 9.03 3.64
N ILE A 21 -10.83 7.77 3.93
CA ILE A 21 -12.13 7.36 4.48
C ILE A 21 -12.08 6.92 5.95
N GLY A 22 -10.92 6.94 6.59
CA GLY A 22 -10.79 6.63 8.02
C GLY A 22 -9.34 6.64 8.48
N ASN A 23 -9.10 7.19 9.68
CA ASN A 23 -7.78 7.28 10.30
C ASN A 23 -7.51 6.15 11.29
N ASP A 24 -8.39 5.16 11.37
CA ASP A 24 -8.26 3.89 12.09
C ASP A 24 -9.06 2.81 11.36
N TYR A 25 -8.83 1.55 11.78
CA TYR A 25 -9.45 0.39 11.14
C TYR A 25 -10.99 0.41 11.19
N ASN A 26 -11.59 0.81 12.30
CA ASN A 26 -13.04 0.77 12.46
C ASN A 26 -13.71 1.82 11.54
N ALA A 27 -13.23 3.06 11.58
CA ALA A 27 -13.72 4.12 10.71
C ALA A 27 -13.50 3.78 9.23
N PHE A 28 -12.35 3.20 8.89
CA PHE A 28 -12.06 2.73 7.53
C PHE A 28 -13.05 1.65 7.08
N ALA A 29 -13.25 0.61 7.90
CA ALA A 29 -14.11 -0.52 7.57
C ALA A 29 -15.58 -0.08 7.42
N ASP A 30 -16.09 0.71 8.36
CA ASP A 30 -17.48 1.21 8.33
C ASP A 30 -17.75 2.05 7.09
N ASN A 31 -16.83 2.96 6.75
CA ASN A 31 -16.96 3.83 5.57
C ASN A 31 -16.76 3.05 4.26
N LEU A 32 -15.86 2.07 4.23
CA LEU A 32 -15.66 1.19 3.08
C LEU A 32 -16.93 0.39 2.78
N LEU A 33 -17.50 -0.26 3.80
CA LEU A 33 -18.74 -1.05 3.67
C LEU A 33 -19.95 -0.19 3.33
N SER A 34 -19.94 1.06 3.75
CA SER A 34 -20.99 2.04 3.41
C SER A 34 -20.81 2.70 2.03
N GLY A 35 -19.76 2.36 1.28
CA GLY A 35 -19.47 2.91 -0.04
C GLY A 35 -19.13 4.40 -0.02
N ILE A 36 -18.55 4.91 1.08
CA ILE A 36 -18.19 6.32 1.20
C ILE A 36 -16.93 6.60 0.38
N SER A 37 -17.04 7.53 -0.56
CA SER A 37 -15.89 8.00 -1.35
C SER A 37 -15.05 9.01 -0.57
N GLY A 38 -13.73 8.81 -0.56
CA GLY A 38 -12.74 9.74 -0.01
C GLY A 38 -12.48 10.96 -0.91
N ALA A 39 -12.90 10.90 -2.18
CA ALA A 39 -12.64 11.95 -3.16
C ALA A 39 -13.26 13.30 -2.75
N ALA A 40 -12.45 14.35 -2.86
CA ALA A 40 -12.81 15.73 -2.57
C ALA A 40 -11.96 16.70 -3.40
N PRO A 41 -12.37 17.97 -3.55
CA PRO A 41 -11.49 18.98 -4.12
C PRO A 41 -10.15 19.02 -3.39
N ILE A 42 -9.04 19.16 -4.14
CA ILE A 42 -7.69 19.24 -3.57
C ILE A 42 -7.59 20.46 -2.67
N SER A 43 -7.13 20.25 -1.43
CA SER A 43 -6.93 21.29 -0.43
C SER A 43 -5.45 21.56 -0.10
N LEU A 44 -4.55 20.63 -0.42
CA LEU A 44 -3.12 20.72 -0.10
C LEU A 44 -2.38 21.76 -0.94
N PHE A 45 -2.92 22.14 -2.09
CA PHE A 45 -2.38 23.21 -2.95
C PHE A 45 -3.47 23.78 -3.87
N ASP A 46 -3.23 24.95 -4.46
CA ASP A 46 -4.11 25.51 -5.49
C ASP A 46 -4.03 24.69 -6.77
N ALA A 47 -5.11 23.95 -7.07
CA ALA A 47 -5.26 23.06 -8.21
C ALA A 47 -6.05 23.66 -9.39
N GLU A 48 -6.38 24.95 -9.40
CA GLU A 48 -7.24 25.58 -10.43
C GLU A 48 -6.72 25.32 -11.87
N LYS A 49 -5.38 25.33 -12.04
CA LYS A 49 -4.73 25.14 -13.35
C LYS A 49 -4.50 23.67 -13.73
N PHE A 50 -4.86 22.73 -12.88
CA PHE A 50 -4.66 21.30 -13.13
C PHE A 50 -5.90 20.66 -13.76
N PRO A 51 -5.73 19.71 -14.72
CA PRO A 51 -6.88 19.01 -15.31
C PRO A 51 -7.74 18.30 -14.27
N PRO A 52 -7.22 17.44 -13.37
CA PRO A 52 -7.93 16.97 -12.18
C PRO A 52 -7.74 17.96 -11.03
N ARG A 53 -8.84 18.37 -10.40
CA ARG A 53 -8.84 19.29 -9.24
C ARG A 53 -9.33 18.61 -7.97
N PHE A 54 -9.37 17.29 -7.97
CA PHE A 54 -9.81 16.46 -6.85
C PHE A 54 -8.85 15.30 -6.62
N ALA A 55 -8.86 14.80 -5.39
CA ALA A 55 -8.02 13.69 -4.95
C ALA A 55 -8.63 13.07 -3.68
N CYS A 56 -8.09 11.97 -3.21
CA CYS A 56 -8.45 11.33 -1.95
C CYS A 56 -7.40 11.68 -0.88
N GLU A 57 -7.53 12.87 -0.26
CA GLU A 57 -6.67 13.34 0.83
C GLU A 57 -7.08 12.73 2.17
N VAL A 58 -6.12 12.40 3.02
CA VAL A 58 -6.37 12.00 4.42
C VAL A 58 -6.83 13.23 5.22
N LYS A 59 -8.03 13.14 5.77
CA LYS A 59 -8.71 14.24 6.46
C LYS A 59 -8.52 14.15 7.97
N GLY A 60 -8.42 15.31 8.64
CA GLY A 60 -8.34 15.37 10.12
C GLY A 60 -7.09 14.72 10.71
N PHE A 61 -6.01 14.59 9.94
CA PHE A 61 -4.76 14.00 10.37
C PHE A 61 -3.73 15.06 10.71
N ASN A 62 -3.37 15.12 12.00
CA ASN A 62 -2.26 15.94 12.48
C ASN A 62 -1.16 15.00 13.01
N PRO A 63 0.02 14.95 12.38
CA PRO A 63 1.06 14.01 12.78
C PRO A 63 1.59 14.27 14.21
N THR A 64 1.47 15.49 14.73
CA THR A 64 1.94 15.83 16.09
C THR A 64 1.06 15.27 17.22
N ASP A 65 -0.10 14.73 16.90
CA ASP A 65 -0.94 14.00 17.87
C ASP A 65 -0.36 12.60 18.19
N PHE A 66 0.53 12.09 17.33
CA PHE A 66 1.09 10.74 17.39
C PHE A 66 2.62 10.70 17.48
N ILE A 67 3.29 11.75 16.97
CA ILE A 67 4.74 11.82 16.82
C ILE A 67 5.25 13.10 17.48
N ASP A 68 6.36 13.00 18.21
CA ASP A 68 7.01 14.19 18.81
C ASP A 68 7.16 15.31 17.78
N PRO A 69 6.78 16.57 18.08
CA PRO A 69 6.79 17.66 17.10
C PRO A 69 8.17 17.96 16.50
N LYS A 70 9.27 17.73 17.23
CA LYS A 70 10.63 17.95 16.71
C LYS A 70 11.03 16.83 15.74
N LEU A 71 10.61 15.61 16.07
CA LEU A 71 10.85 14.43 15.22
C LEU A 71 9.98 14.50 13.95
N SER A 72 8.71 14.86 14.05
CA SER A 72 7.78 15.03 12.94
C SER A 72 8.33 15.99 11.87
N LYS A 73 8.97 17.10 12.27
CA LYS A 73 9.61 18.05 11.34
C LYS A 73 10.75 17.44 10.49
N ARG A 74 11.29 16.30 10.91
CA ARG A 74 12.37 15.59 10.20
C ARG A 74 11.88 14.53 9.22
N MET A 75 10.56 14.41 9.05
CA MET A 75 9.90 13.42 8.21
C MET A 75 9.09 14.08 7.10
N ASP A 76 8.86 13.36 6.03
CA ASP A 76 7.85 13.70 5.02
C ASP A 76 6.49 13.09 5.42
N ARG A 77 5.42 13.55 4.78
CA ARG A 77 4.04 13.13 5.07
C ARG A 77 3.83 11.62 4.91
N PHE A 78 4.43 10.97 3.88
CA PHE A 78 4.30 9.52 3.72
C PHE A 78 4.85 8.76 4.91
N THR A 79 5.94 9.23 5.50
CA THR A 79 6.52 8.65 6.72
C THR A 79 5.60 8.83 7.93
N HIS A 80 4.93 9.99 8.07
CA HIS A 80 3.95 10.21 9.13
C HIS A 80 2.80 9.20 9.06
N LEU A 81 2.22 9.03 7.85
CA LEU A 81 1.12 8.08 7.61
C LEU A 81 1.57 6.65 7.93
N GLY A 82 2.79 6.29 7.50
CA GLY A 82 3.37 4.98 7.74
C GLY A 82 3.58 4.67 9.21
N ILE A 83 4.14 5.61 9.97
CA ILE A 83 4.35 5.44 11.41
C ILE A 83 3.02 5.23 12.13
N VAL A 84 2.00 6.04 11.85
CA VAL A 84 0.72 5.94 12.55
C VAL A 84 0.00 4.64 12.19
N ALA A 85 0.00 4.23 10.93
CA ALA A 85 -0.56 2.95 10.52
C ALA A 85 0.16 1.77 11.17
N SER A 86 1.51 1.80 11.23
CA SER A 86 2.29 0.76 11.89
C SER A 86 2.06 0.70 13.41
N ASP A 87 1.98 1.85 14.08
CA ASP A 87 1.66 1.93 15.52
C ASP A 87 0.30 1.28 15.83
N GLN A 88 -0.71 1.53 14.97
CA GLN A 88 -2.03 0.92 15.11
C GLN A 88 -1.95 -0.61 14.98
N ALA A 89 -1.29 -1.12 13.93
CA ALA A 89 -1.14 -2.56 13.70
C ALA A 89 -0.37 -3.25 14.84
N ILE A 90 0.71 -2.63 15.34
CA ILE A 90 1.49 -3.15 16.44
C ILE A 90 0.64 -3.19 17.72
N LYS A 91 -0.15 -2.14 17.99
CA LYS A 91 -1.06 -2.09 19.13
C LYS A 91 -2.16 -3.15 19.01
N ASP A 92 -2.75 -3.34 17.85
CA ASP A 92 -3.77 -4.35 17.55
C ASP A 92 -3.23 -5.77 17.78
N ALA A 93 -1.95 -5.99 17.47
CA ALA A 93 -1.21 -7.23 17.74
C ALA A 93 -0.67 -7.31 19.19
N ASN A 94 -1.28 -6.65 20.18
CA ASN A 94 -0.82 -6.61 21.58
C ASN A 94 0.66 -6.26 21.71
N ASN A 95 1.13 -5.23 20.97
CA ASN A 95 2.51 -4.71 20.98
C ASN A 95 3.61 -5.76 20.69
N LEU A 96 3.25 -6.88 20.03
CA LEU A 96 4.13 -8.03 19.80
C LEU A 96 4.80 -8.55 21.09
N GLU A 97 4.08 -8.49 22.22
CA GLU A 97 4.56 -9.04 23.46
C GLU A 97 4.89 -10.53 23.32
N GLY A 98 6.07 -10.94 23.81
CA GLY A 98 6.56 -12.32 23.66
C GLY A 98 7.34 -12.60 22.36
N VAL A 99 7.46 -11.63 21.44
CA VAL A 99 8.37 -11.71 20.28
C VAL A 99 9.63 -10.90 20.54
N THR A 100 10.81 -11.49 20.28
CA THR A 100 12.08 -10.79 20.49
C THR A 100 12.32 -9.73 19.41
N LYS A 101 12.96 -8.63 19.80
CA LYS A 101 13.24 -7.52 18.88
C LYS A 101 14.15 -7.92 17.71
N GLU A 102 15.06 -8.82 17.93
CA GLU A 102 16.01 -9.35 16.95
C GLU A 102 15.32 -10.25 15.90
N ARG A 103 14.17 -10.81 16.24
CA ARG A 103 13.37 -11.66 15.35
C ARG A 103 12.11 -10.96 14.81
N THR A 104 12.02 -9.63 14.97
CA THR A 104 10.98 -8.79 14.40
C THR A 104 11.56 -7.95 13.28
N ALA A 105 11.10 -8.17 12.03
CA ALA A 105 11.50 -7.40 10.86
C ALA A 105 10.56 -6.20 10.63
N VAL A 106 11.03 -5.24 9.85
CA VAL A 106 10.21 -4.15 9.31
C VAL A 106 10.43 -4.08 7.80
N ILE A 107 9.39 -4.37 7.03
CA ILE A 107 9.39 -4.26 5.57
C ILE A 107 8.33 -3.24 5.18
N TRP A 108 8.76 -2.00 4.96
CA TRP A 108 7.85 -0.89 4.71
C TRP A 108 8.11 -0.27 3.36
N SER A 109 7.09 -0.17 2.51
CA SER A 109 7.23 0.31 1.15
C SER A 109 6.60 1.68 0.92
N SER A 110 7.05 2.32 -0.13
CA SER A 110 6.42 3.48 -0.75
C SER A 110 6.71 3.42 -2.26
N GLY A 111 5.77 3.85 -3.07
CA GLY A 111 5.97 3.88 -4.52
C GLY A 111 6.90 5.01 -4.98
N ILE A 112 6.90 6.14 -4.28
CA ILE A 112 7.59 7.36 -4.70
C ILE A 112 8.41 8.01 -3.58
N GLY A 113 8.06 7.80 -2.32
CA GLY A 113 8.73 8.43 -1.17
C GLY A 113 8.34 9.90 -0.98
N GLY A 114 9.27 10.72 -0.50
CA GLY A 114 9.04 12.10 -0.07
C GLY A 114 8.96 13.12 -1.21
N LEU A 115 8.09 12.90 -2.19
CA LEU A 115 7.93 13.76 -3.36
C LEU A 115 7.57 15.20 -2.98
N GLY A 116 6.67 15.40 -2.01
CA GLY A 116 6.24 16.74 -1.62
C GLY A 116 7.36 17.57 -1.06
N PHE A 117 8.21 16.99 -0.21
CA PHE A 117 9.35 17.68 0.33
C PHE A 117 10.45 17.91 -0.73
N PHE A 118 10.64 16.95 -1.64
CA PHE A 118 11.55 17.12 -2.78
C PHE A 118 11.14 18.32 -3.64
N GLU A 119 9.87 18.43 -4.02
CA GLU A 119 9.36 19.58 -4.79
C GLU A 119 9.62 20.91 -4.07
N GLN A 120 9.34 20.95 -2.76
CA GLN A 120 9.51 22.13 -1.94
C GLN A 120 10.97 22.62 -1.92
N GLU A 121 11.91 21.72 -1.65
CA GLU A 121 13.35 22.06 -1.56
C GLU A 121 13.92 22.47 -2.92
N ILE A 122 13.60 21.74 -3.98
CA ILE A 122 14.06 22.04 -5.34
C ILE A 122 13.41 23.34 -5.84
N GLY A 123 12.11 23.53 -5.61
CA GLY A 123 11.41 24.77 -5.97
C GLY A 123 11.99 25.98 -5.25
N ALA A 124 12.28 25.89 -3.95
CA ALA A 124 12.91 26.95 -3.18
C ALA A 124 14.32 27.30 -3.69
N HIS A 125 15.12 26.28 -4.05
CA HIS A 125 16.46 26.51 -4.61
C HIS A 125 16.41 27.28 -5.94
N TYR A 126 15.56 26.85 -6.88
CA TYR A 126 15.46 27.51 -8.20
C TYR A 126 14.77 28.88 -8.17
N SER A 127 13.93 29.14 -7.16
CA SER A 127 13.32 30.47 -6.96
C SER A 127 14.21 31.42 -6.17
N GLY A 128 15.32 30.94 -5.61
CA GLY A 128 16.27 31.73 -4.81
C GLY A 128 17.42 32.31 -5.64
N ASP A 129 18.50 32.66 -4.94
CA ASP A 129 19.73 33.23 -5.51
C ASP A 129 20.72 32.19 -6.06
N GLY A 130 20.32 30.91 -6.11
CA GLY A 130 21.16 29.79 -6.53
C GLY A 130 22.13 29.28 -5.46
N THR A 131 22.13 29.85 -4.26
CA THR A 131 22.93 29.34 -3.15
C THR A 131 22.34 28.00 -2.67
N PRO A 132 23.15 26.93 -2.55
CA PRO A 132 22.64 25.60 -2.16
C PRO A 132 22.34 25.53 -0.65
N ARG A 133 21.20 26.08 -0.24
CA ARG A 133 20.72 26.09 1.15
C ARG A 133 19.62 25.05 1.34
N PHE A 134 19.98 23.76 1.24
CA PHE A 134 19.04 22.67 1.45
C PHE A 134 18.87 22.34 2.94
N ASN A 135 17.67 21.84 3.27
CA ASN A 135 17.40 21.31 4.59
C ASN A 135 18.34 20.13 4.90
N PRO A 136 18.97 20.03 6.08
CA PRO A 136 19.85 18.90 6.44
C PRO A 136 19.16 17.52 6.37
N PHE A 137 17.83 17.50 6.45
CA PHE A 137 17.03 16.29 6.32
C PHE A 137 16.47 16.06 4.90
N PHE A 138 16.95 16.81 3.89
CA PHE A 138 16.42 16.70 2.52
C PHE A 138 16.49 15.26 2.00
N ILE A 139 17.66 14.65 2.01
CA ILE A 139 17.83 13.27 1.56
C ILE A 139 17.05 12.28 2.45
N PRO A 140 17.19 12.31 3.80
CA PRO A 140 16.42 11.41 4.66
C PRO A 140 14.90 11.52 4.49
N LYS A 141 14.35 12.69 4.20
CA LYS A 141 12.91 12.84 3.98
C LYS A 141 12.45 12.32 2.62
N MET A 142 13.34 12.25 1.65
CA MET A 142 13.02 11.86 0.28
C MET A 142 13.07 10.35 0.06
N ILE A 143 14.06 9.65 0.65
CA ILE A 143 14.30 8.24 0.36
C ILE A 143 13.18 7.33 0.88
N VAL A 144 12.86 6.31 0.09
CA VAL A 144 11.70 5.43 0.31
C VAL A 144 11.83 4.59 1.57
N ASP A 145 13.03 4.11 1.89
CA ASP A 145 13.29 3.18 3.01
C ASP A 145 13.28 3.86 4.39
N ILE A 146 13.26 5.18 4.44
CA ILE A 146 13.33 5.91 5.70
C ILE A 146 12.17 5.58 6.65
N ALA A 147 10.98 5.29 6.12
CA ALA A 147 9.83 4.92 6.93
C ALA A 147 10.07 3.61 7.68
N ALA A 148 10.66 2.59 7.01
CA ALA A 148 11.07 1.35 7.65
C ALA A 148 12.07 1.59 8.78
N GLY A 149 13.05 2.48 8.56
CA GLY A 149 14.03 2.89 9.56
C GLY A 149 13.38 3.55 10.78
N TYR A 150 12.45 4.49 10.59
CA TYR A 150 11.76 5.17 11.70
C TYR A 150 10.88 4.20 12.50
N ILE A 151 10.14 3.30 11.85
CA ILE A 151 9.34 2.27 12.53
C ILE A 151 10.24 1.38 13.37
N SER A 152 11.35 0.91 12.80
CA SER A 152 12.34 0.09 13.50
C SER A 152 12.91 0.79 14.74
N MET A 153 13.37 2.04 14.59
CA MET A 153 13.89 2.83 15.72
C MET A 153 12.85 3.08 16.81
N ARG A 154 11.60 3.38 16.44
CA ARG A 154 10.51 3.69 17.36
C ARG A 154 10.16 2.52 18.28
N HIS A 155 10.17 1.30 17.74
CA HIS A 155 9.79 0.09 18.46
C HIS A 155 10.98 -0.76 18.90
N GLY A 156 12.19 -0.39 18.49
CA GLY A 156 13.43 -1.12 18.82
C GLY A 156 13.56 -2.46 18.10
N TYR A 157 12.90 -2.63 16.92
CA TYR A 157 13.01 -3.86 16.14
C TYR A 157 14.35 -3.93 15.43
N LYS A 158 14.99 -5.10 15.45
CA LYS A 158 16.38 -5.31 15.01
C LYS A 158 16.54 -6.42 13.96
N GLY A 159 15.42 -7.02 13.52
CA GLY A 159 15.41 -7.95 12.40
C GLY A 159 15.67 -7.23 11.06
N PRO A 160 15.57 -7.93 9.93
CA PRO A 160 15.69 -7.33 8.60
C PRO A 160 14.84 -6.06 8.45
N ASN A 161 15.45 -5.02 7.85
CA ASN A 161 14.81 -3.71 7.67
C ASN A 161 15.14 -3.20 6.27
N TYR A 162 14.14 -3.09 5.41
CA TYR A 162 14.29 -2.62 4.03
C TYR A 162 12.94 -2.23 3.40
N SER A 163 13.01 -1.65 2.21
CA SER A 163 11.86 -1.18 1.45
C SER A 163 11.88 -1.76 0.04
N PRO A 164 10.99 -2.70 -0.32
CA PRO A 164 10.80 -3.08 -1.71
C PRO A 164 10.08 -1.95 -2.46
N VAL A 165 10.50 -1.72 -3.72
CA VAL A 165 9.90 -0.70 -4.58
C VAL A 165 9.52 -1.32 -5.92
N ALA A 166 8.22 -1.35 -6.21
CA ALA A 166 7.63 -1.84 -7.45
C ALA A 166 6.34 -1.08 -7.78
N ALA A 167 6.40 0.26 -7.71
CA ALA A 167 5.27 1.15 -7.96
C ALA A 167 4.01 0.72 -7.16
N CYS A 168 2.87 0.50 -7.83
CA CYS A 168 1.60 0.13 -7.19
C CYS A 168 1.66 -1.23 -6.45
N ALA A 169 2.59 -2.11 -6.80
CA ALA A 169 2.75 -3.42 -6.18
C ALA A 169 3.65 -3.42 -4.92
N SER A 170 4.28 -2.28 -4.58
CA SER A 170 5.30 -2.22 -3.52
C SER A 170 4.82 -2.77 -2.18
N SER A 171 3.61 -2.40 -1.72
CA SER A 171 3.07 -2.88 -0.45
C SER A 171 2.71 -4.38 -0.48
N THR A 172 2.22 -4.88 -1.62
CA THR A 172 1.97 -6.31 -1.81
C THR A 172 3.27 -7.10 -1.75
N ILE A 173 4.35 -6.60 -2.38
CA ILE A 173 5.67 -7.23 -2.29
C ILE A 173 6.21 -7.21 -0.86
N ALA A 174 5.98 -6.14 -0.08
CA ALA A 174 6.35 -6.12 1.34
C ALA A 174 5.65 -7.25 2.14
N ILE A 175 4.39 -7.56 1.82
CA ILE A 175 3.65 -8.68 2.44
C ILE A 175 4.21 -10.03 1.95
N ILE A 176 4.51 -10.16 0.67
CA ILE A 176 5.11 -11.39 0.08
C ILE A 176 6.48 -11.67 0.72
N ASP A 177 7.32 -10.64 0.86
CA ASP A 177 8.62 -10.76 1.51
C ASP A 177 8.50 -11.14 2.98
N ALA A 178 7.50 -10.57 3.69
CA ALA A 178 7.20 -10.95 5.07
C ALA A 178 6.82 -12.44 5.17
N PHE A 179 5.94 -12.90 4.28
CA PHE A 179 5.57 -14.30 4.17
C PHE A 179 6.79 -15.21 3.96
N HIS A 180 7.66 -14.88 3.01
CA HIS A 180 8.85 -15.68 2.72
C HIS A 180 9.86 -15.67 3.88
N LEU A 181 10.11 -14.54 4.53
CA LEU A 181 11.03 -14.48 5.68
C LEU A 181 10.56 -15.37 6.83
N ILE A 182 9.24 -15.41 7.09
CA ILE A 182 8.66 -16.29 8.10
C ILE A 182 8.73 -17.74 7.64
N LYS A 183 8.32 -18.08 6.42
CA LYS A 183 8.43 -19.43 5.85
C LYS A 183 9.85 -19.99 5.94
N LEU A 184 10.86 -19.16 5.73
CA LEU A 184 12.27 -19.52 5.84
C LEU A 184 12.80 -19.55 7.29
N GLY A 185 11.97 -19.27 8.31
CA GLY A 185 12.36 -19.25 9.71
C GLY A 185 13.37 -18.15 10.07
N LYS A 186 13.50 -17.11 9.25
CA LYS A 186 14.44 -16.00 9.48
C LYS A 186 13.98 -15.07 10.59
N VAL A 187 12.68 -14.88 10.72
CA VAL A 187 12.01 -14.02 11.71
C VAL A 187 10.76 -14.70 12.25
N ASP A 188 10.24 -14.21 13.37
CA ASP A 188 9.00 -14.70 13.97
C ASP A 188 7.83 -13.75 13.67
N ALA A 189 8.13 -12.47 13.50
CA ALA A 189 7.14 -11.45 13.15
C ALA A 189 7.71 -10.42 12.19
N VAL A 190 6.82 -9.80 11.40
CA VAL A 190 7.14 -8.70 10.48
C VAL A 190 6.07 -7.62 10.59
N VAL A 191 6.50 -6.39 10.78
CA VAL A 191 5.69 -5.20 10.50
C VAL A 191 5.85 -4.91 9.02
N CYS A 192 4.81 -5.13 8.22
CA CYS A 192 4.87 -4.89 6.78
C CYS A 192 3.69 -4.04 6.30
N GLY A 193 3.91 -3.36 5.19
CA GLY A 193 2.91 -2.48 4.60
C GLY A 193 3.52 -1.40 3.73
N GLY A 194 2.84 -0.29 3.61
CA GLY A 194 3.34 0.86 2.87
C GLY A 194 2.51 2.11 3.05
N SER A 195 3.09 3.22 2.60
CA SER A 195 2.45 4.53 2.65
C SER A 195 2.95 5.43 1.53
N ASP A 196 2.06 6.24 0.98
CA ASP A 196 2.36 7.28 0.00
C ASP A 196 1.61 8.58 0.31
N ALA A 197 2.21 9.72 -0.06
CA ALA A 197 1.63 11.05 0.08
C ALA A 197 1.99 11.90 -1.14
N THR A 198 1.51 11.48 -2.30
CA THR A 198 1.90 12.03 -3.61
C THR A 198 0.90 13.03 -4.19
N ILE A 199 -0.07 13.51 -3.39
CA ILE A 199 -0.99 14.58 -3.78
C ILE A 199 -0.24 15.91 -3.71
N THR A 200 0.63 16.12 -4.69
CA THR A 200 1.50 17.29 -4.85
C THR A 200 1.34 17.86 -6.26
N ARG A 201 1.90 19.04 -6.53
CA ARG A 201 1.87 19.62 -7.88
C ARG A 201 2.54 18.72 -8.91
N GLY A 202 3.72 18.17 -8.59
CA GLY A 202 4.45 17.25 -9.47
C GLY A 202 3.75 15.89 -9.58
N GLY A 203 3.21 15.35 -8.49
CA GLY A 203 2.46 14.11 -8.51
C GLY A 203 1.22 14.21 -9.40
N ILE A 204 0.33 15.16 -9.13
CA ILE A 204 -0.86 15.40 -9.96
C ILE A 204 -0.47 15.78 -11.40
N GLY A 205 0.52 16.64 -11.57
CA GLY A 205 1.00 17.07 -12.90
C GLY A 205 1.60 15.93 -13.70
N GLY A 206 2.46 15.11 -13.09
CA GLY A 206 3.12 13.98 -13.72
C GLY A 206 2.14 12.91 -14.20
N PHE A 207 1.23 12.45 -13.32
CA PHE A 207 0.21 11.48 -13.71
C PHE A 207 -0.83 12.04 -14.69
N SER A 208 -1.11 13.36 -14.64
CA SER A 208 -1.94 14.03 -15.65
C SER A 208 -1.28 14.05 -17.01
N ALA A 209 0.03 14.28 -17.08
CA ALA A 209 0.80 14.24 -18.33
C ALA A 209 0.77 12.84 -18.98
N MET A 210 0.75 11.79 -18.16
CA MET A 210 0.55 10.40 -18.60
C MET A 210 -0.89 10.09 -19.01
N ARG A 211 -1.84 11.01 -18.84
CA ARG A 211 -3.29 10.82 -19.05
C ARG A 211 -3.85 9.66 -18.20
N ALA A 212 -3.30 9.45 -17.02
CA ALA A 212 -3.68 8.35 -16.14
C ALA A 212 -4.78 8.72 -15.14
N LEU A 213 -4.98 10.03 -14.88
CA LEU A 213 -5.96 10.53 -13.91
C LEU A 213 -7.31 10.85 -14.55
N SER A 214 -8.37 10.53 -13.83
CA SER A 214 -9.74 10.97 -14.16
C SER A 214 -9.85 12.50 -14.14
N ARG A 215 -10.66 13.04 -15.05
CA ARG A 215 -10.93 14.49 -15.16
C ARG A 215 -12.36 14.86 -14.82
N ARG A 216 -13.09 13.99 -14.13
CA ARG A 216 -14.51 14.18 -13.74
C ARG A 216 -14.65 15.15 -12.57
N ASN A 217 -14.22 16.41 -12.76
CA ASN A 217 -14.24 17.43 -11.70
C ASN A 217 -15.66 17.72 -11.17
N ASP A 218 -16.68 17.58 -12.01
CA ASP A 218 -18.06 17.88 -11.64
C ASP A 218 -18.74 16.71 -10.91
N ASP A 219 -18.17 15.50 -11.02
CA ASP A 219 -18.67 14.27 -10.38
C ASP A 219 -17.51 13.45 -9.80
N TYR A 220 -16.67 14.10 -9.01
CA TYR A 220 -15.45 13.50 -8.47
C TYR A 220 -15.71 12.33 -7.52
N LYS A 221 -16.86 12.28 -6.84
CA LYS A 221 -17.19 11.20 -5.90
C LYS A 221 -17.40 9.85 -6.59
N THR A 222 -17.78 9.85 -7.86
CA THR A 222 -17.97 8.66 -8.67
C THR A 222 -16.91 8.50 -9.77
N ALA A 223 -15.85 9.31 -9.71
CA ALA A 223 -14.79 9.32 -10.74
C ALA A 223 -14.00 8.02 -10.78
N SER A 224 -13.69 7.43 -9.62
CA SER A 224 -13.11 6.08 -9.55
C SER A 224 -14.25 5.06 -9.72
N ARG A 225 -14.28 4.44 -10.90
CA ARG A 225 -15.35 3.51 -11.34
C ARG A 225 -14.77 2.30 -12.05
N PRO A 226 -14.05 1.41 -11.33
CA PRO A 226 -13.42 0.24 -11.93
C PRO A 226 -14.41 -0.59 -12.76
N TYR A 227 -13.97 -1.03 -13.94
CA TYR A 227 -14.72 -1.81 -14.94
C TYR A 227 -15.92 -1.11 -15.61
N ASP A 228 -16.26 0.10 -15.18
CA ASP A 228 -17.33 0.88 -15.82
C ASP A 228 -16.97 1.27 -17.26
N GLN A 229 -17.97 1.34 -18.15
CA GLN A 229 -17.76 1.69 -19.54
C GLN A 229 -17.21 3.11 -19.70
N ASP A 230 -17.61 4.04 -18.85
CA ASP A 230 -17.27 5.46 -18.93
C ASP A 230 -16.09 5.83 -18.01
N ARG A 231 -15.32 4.86 -17.50
CA ARG A 231 -14.11 5.14 -16.71
C ARG A 231 -13.05 5.86 -17.56
N ASP A 232 -12.37 6.83 -16.97
CA ASP A 232 -11.44 7.71 -17.68
C ASP A 232 -10.06 7.87 -17.01
N GLY A 233 -9.79 7.10 -15.95
CA GLY A 233 -8.55 7.13 -15.20
C GLY A 233 -8.76 6.92 -13.72
N PHE A 234 -7.66 6.81 -12.97
CA PHE A 234 -7.72 6.66 -11.52
C PHE A 234 -7.86 8.01 -10.79
N VAL A 235 -8.28 7.98 -9.52
CA VAL A 235 -8.23 9.13 -8.61
C VAL A 235 -7.02 8.95 -7.71
N MET A 236 -6.18 9.98 -7.59
CA MET A 236 -5.00 9.91 -6.74
C MET A 236 -5.41 9.94 -5.27
N GLY A 237 -4.87 9.02 -4.48
CA GLY A 237 -5.04 8.96 -3.04
C GLY A 237 -3.71 9.07 -2.29
N GLU A 238 -3.80 9.37 -1.00
CA GLU A 238 -2.71 9.23 -0.04
C GLU A 238 -3.16 8.36 1.13
N GLY A 239 -2.21 7.75 1.82
CA GLY A 239 -2.53 6.92 2.99
C GLY A 239 -1.37 6.04 3.42
N GLY A 240 -1.63 5.23 4.43
CA GLY A 240 -0.73 4.19 4.91
C GLY A 240 -1.54 3.03 5.50
N ALA A 241 -1.06 1.81 5.26
CA ALA A 241 -1.64 0.61 5.85
C ALA A 241 -0.55 -0.36 6.27
N ALA A 242 -0.79 -1.05 7.37
CA ALA A 242 0.14 -1.97 8.01
C ALA A 242 -0.54 -3.29 8.35
N LEU A 243 0.20 -4.37 8.21
CA LEU A 243 -0.12 -5.68 8.76
C LEU A 243 1.00 -6.12 9.69
N ILE A 244 0.62 -6.84 10.75
CA ILE A 244 1.53 -7.68 11.52
C ILE A 244 1.39 -9.10 11.00
N VAL A 245 2.46 -9.60 10.42
CA VAL A 245 2.54 -10.97 9.89
C VAL A 245 3.45 -11.80 10.80
N GLU A 246 2.96 -12.95 11.25
CA GLU A 246 3.67 -13.82 12.20
C GLU A 246 3.66 -15.27 11.77
N SER A 247 4.61 -16.05 12.29
CA SER A 247 4.44 -17.50 12.29
C SER A 247 3.28 -17.90 13.22
N LEU A 248 2.45 -18.85 12.81
CA LEU A 248 1.34 -19.35 13.64
C LEU A 248 1.84 -19.83 15.01
N GLU A 249 3.04 -20.45 15.06
CA GLU A 249 3.66 -20.90 16.32
C GLU A 249 3.94 -19.72 17.26
N SER A 250 4.48 -18.61 16.73
CA SER A 250 4.71 -17.40 17.53
C SER A 250 3.41 -16.82 18.04
N ALA A 251 2.42 -16.68 17.17
CA ALA A 251 1.09 -16.15 17.51
C ALA A 251 0.41 -16.99 18.60
N GLN A 252 0.42 -18.32 18.48
CA GLN A 252 -0.14 -19.22 19.48
C GLN A 252 0.59 -19.17 20.81
N ARG A 253 1.95 -19.16 20.79
CA ARG A 253 2.78 -19.09 22.01
C ARG A 253 2.48 -17.86 22.86
N ARG A 254 2.18 -16.73 22.24
CA ARG A 254 1.86 -15.47 22.93
C ARG A 254 0.37 -15.19 23.10
N GLY A 255 -0.51 -16.08 22.64
CA GLY A 255 -1.96 -15.92 22.72
C GLY A 255 -2.52 -14.80 21.84
N ALA A 256 -1.90 -14.55 20.68
CA ALA A 256 -2.35 -13.53 19.74
C ALA A 256 -3.70 -13.87 19.12
N ASN A 257 -4.48 -12.84 18.82
CA ASN A 257 -5.67 -13.00 17.97
C ASN A 257 -5.22 -13.17 16.51
N VAL A 258 -5.58 -14.30 15.89
CA VAL A 258 -5.29 -14.56 14.48
C VAL A 258 -6.47 -14.09 13.64
N LEU A 259 -6.22 -13.12 12.77
CA LEU A 259 -7.24 -12.54 11.89
C LEU A 259 -7.46 -13.37 10.63
N CYS A 260 -6.38 -13.81 9.99
CA CYS A 260 -6.40 -14.68 8.82
C CYS A 260 -5.04 -15.35 8.63
N GLU A 261 -4.97 -16.27 7.67
CA GLU A 261 -3.72 -16.92 7.23
C GLU A 261 -3.37 -16.49 5.81
N ILE A 262 -2.11 -16.26 5.54
CA ILE A 262 -1.57 -16.08 4.19
C ILE A 262 -1.10 -17.46 3.73
N VAL A 263 -1.74 -18.00 2.71
CA VAL A 263 -1.52 -19.39 2.28
C VAL A 263 -0.72 -19.51 0.99
N GLY A 264 -0.68 -18.44 0.16
CA GLY A 264 0.08 -18.45 -1.08
C GLY A 264 0.35 -17.05 -1.60
N THR A 265 1.40 -16.92 -2.40
CA THR A 265 1.88 -15.67 -2.98
C THR A 265 2.26 -15.87 -4.44
N GLY A 266 2.31 -14.76 -5.21
CA GLY A 266 2.75 -14.81 -6.61
C GLY A 266 3.41 -13.50 -7.04
N MET A 267 4.51 -13.62 -7.78
CA MET A 267 5.20 -12.50 -8.42
C MET A 267 5.56 -12.87 -9.85
N SER A 268 5.40 -11.92 -10.77
CA SER A 268 5.80 -12.05 -12.17
C SER A 268 6.17 -10.70 -12.76
N ALA A 269 6.62 -10.68 -13.99
CA ALA A 269 6.82 -9.47 -14.78
C ALA A 269 6.26 -9.68 -16.19
N ASP A 270 5.57 -8.66 -16.72
CA ASP A 270 5.01 -8.70 -18.06
C ASP A 270 6.08 -8.71 -19.16
N ALA A 271 7.25 -8.10 -18.92
CA ALA A 271 8.31 -7.92 -19.90
C ALA A 271 7.80 -7.37 -21.25
N TYR A 272 6.78 -6.50 -21.21
CA TYR A 272 6.02 -6.05 -22.38
C TYR A 272 6.20 -4.55 -22.65
N HIS A 273 5.83 -3.70 -21.70
CA HIS A 273 5.84 -2.25 -21.85
C HIS A 273 6.16 -1.56 -20.52
N LEU A 274 6.68 -0.32 -20.55
CA LEU A 274 7.11 0.41 -19.36
C LEU A 274 5.98 0.65 -18.35
N THR A 275 4.75 0.94 -18.82
CA THR A 275 3.60 1.31 -17.98
C THR A 275 2.30 0.59 -18.32
N ALA A 276 2.16 0.04 -19.54
CA ALA A 276 0.96 -0.67 -19.94
C ALA A 276 1.07 -2.17 -19.63
N PRO A 277 0.02 -2.80 -19.07
CA PRO A 277 -0.01 -4.25 -18.90
C PRO A 277 -0.06 -4.97 -20.26
N HIS A 278 0.34 -6.24 -20.27
CA HIS A 278 0.14 -7.09 -21.45
C HIS A 278 -1.36 -7.18 -21.77
N PRO A 279 -1.79 -6.99 -23.04
CA PRO A 279 -3.21 -6.93 -23.40
C PRO A 279 -4.01 -8.16 -22.96
N ASP A 280 -3.38 -9.35 -23.04
CA ASP A 280 -4.00 -10.62 -22.67
C ASP A 280 -3.90 -10.93 -21.16
N GLY A 281 -3.36 -10.00 -20.36
CA GLY A 281 -3.22 -10.13 -18.91
C GLY A 281 -2.26 -11.25 -18.47
N GLU A 282 -1.25 -11.59 -19.27
CA GLU A 282 -0.35 -12.73 -18.99
C GLU A 282 0.32 -12.65 -17.62
N GLY A 283 0.86 -11.48 -17.24
CA GLY A 283 1.49 -11.31 -15.92
C GLY A 283 0.49 -11.42 -14.77
N ALA A 284 -0.70 -10.81 -14.92
CA ALA A 284 -1.76 -10.94 -13.92
C ALA A 284 -2.23 -12.40 -13.77
N LYS A 285 -2.37 -13.13 -14.88
CA LYS A 285 -2.66 -14.56 -14.89
C LYS A 285 -1.57 -15.36 -14.18
N ALA A 286 -0.31 -15.08 -14.49
CA ALA A 286 0.83 -15.76 -13.89
C ALA A 286 0.85 -15.60 -12.36
N VAL A 287 0.67 -14.39 -11.82
CA VAL A 287 0.70 -14.18 -10.36
C VAL A 287 -0.47 -14.85 -9.66
N MET A 288 -1.67 -14.85 -10.25
CA MET A 288 -2.84 -15.54 -9.68
C MET A 288 -2.63 -17.04 -9.63
N ASN A 289 -2.14 -17.64 -10.73
CA ASN A 289 -1.84 -19.08 -10.78
C ASN A 289 -0.75 -19.47 -9.77
N LEU A 290 0.34 -18.70 -9.66
CA LEU A 290 1.39 -18.94 -8.67
C LEU A 290 0.85 -18.91 -7.23
N ALA A 291 0.00 -17.93 -6.91
CA ALA A 291 -0.59 -17.83 -5.59
C ALA A 291 -1.53 -19.00 -5.27
N ILE A 292 -2.36 -19.43 -6.23
CA ILE A 292 -3.27 -20.58 -6.12
C ILE A 292 -2.46 -21.88 -5.97
N GLU A 293 -1.41 -22.05 -6.78
CA GLU A 293 -0.52 -23.23 -6.72
C GLU A 293 0.21 -23.32 -5.37
N GLU A 294 0.80 -22.20 -4.87
CA GLU A 294 1.49 -22.19 -3.57
C GLU A 294 0.50 -22.43 -2.41
N ALA A 295 -0.73 -21.94 -2.52
CA ALA A 295 -1.79 -22.19 -1.55
C ALA A 295 -2.27 -23.64 -1.55
N GLY A 296 -2.05 -24.40 -2.63
CA GLY A 296 -2.51 -25.77 -2.79
C GLY A 296 -4.03 -25.88 -2.92
N ILE A 297 -4.68 -24.84 -3.48
CA ILE A 297 -6.13 -24.77 -3.71
C ILE A 297 -6.44 -24.74 -5.20
N SER A 298 -7.71 -24.76 -5.54
CA SER A 298 -8.19 -24.60 -6.91
C SER A 298 -8.89 -23.23 -7.08
N PRO A 299 -9.06 -22.72 -8.31
CA PRO A 299 -9.80 -21.47 -8.53
C PRO A 299 -11.23 -21.50 -7.97
N GLU A 300 -11.85 -22.67 -7.88
CA GLU A 300 -13.20 -22.88 -7.32
C GLU A 300 -13.29 -22.63 -5.82
N ASP A 301 -12.15 -22.70 -5.11
CA ASP A 301 -12.08 -22.45 -3.67
C ASP A 301 -11.97 -20.94 -3.34
N VAL A 302 -11.92 -20.08 -4.37
CA VAL A 302 -11.82 -18.63 -4.23
C VAL A 302 -13.19 -17.99 -4.25
N ASP A 303 -13.65 -17.49 -3.12
CA ASP A 303 -14.95 -16.83 -2.97
C ASP A 303 -14.93 -15.35 -3.42
N TYR A 304 -13.78 -14.67 -3.26
CA TYR A 304 -13.66 -13.24 -3.51
C TYR A 304 -12.28 -12.83 -4.06
N ILE A 305 -12.30 -11.95 -5.05
CA ILE A 305 -11.10 -11.33 -5.63
C ILE A 305 -11.17 -9.82 -5.39
N ASN A 306 -10.27 -9.30 -4.56
CA ASN A 306 -10.03 -7.86 -4.47
C ASN A 306 -9.02 -7.48 -5.55
N VAL A 307 -9.52 -6.85 -6.59
CA VAL A 307 -8.74 -6.56 -7.80
C VAL A 307 -7.87 -5.31 -7.66
N HIS A 308 -6.90 -5.19 -8.56
CA HIS A 308 -6.20 -3.91 -8.73
C HIS A 308 -7.17 -2.82 -9.16
N GLY A 309 -7.97 -3.06 -10.21
CA GLY A 309 -9.16 -2.30 -10.56
C GLY A 309 -9.03 -0.79 -10.33
N THR A 310 -8.14 -0.12 -11.10
CA THR A 310 -7.78 1.29 -10.88
C THR A 310 -8.68 2.26 -11.63
N SER A 311 -9.73 1.78 -12.30
CA SER A 311 -10.58 2.63 -13.15
C SER A 311 -9.85 3.17 -14.40
N THR A 312 -8.82 2.45 -14.85
CA THR A 312 -8.08 2.84 -16.06
C THR A 312 -8.61 2.08 -17.28
N PRO A 313 -8.67 2.72 -18.47
CA PRO A 313 -9.23 2.10 -19.66
C PRO A 313 -8.56 0.76 -20.03
N VAL A 314 -7.24 0.67 -19.93
CA VAL A 314 -6.46 -0.50 -20.35
C VAL A 314 -6.24 -1.49 -19.21
N GLY A 315 -5.91 -1.00 -17.99
CA GLY A 315 -5.56 -1.85 -16.86
C GLY A 315 -6.69 -2.78 -16.43
N ASP A 316 -7.89 -2.24 -16.31
CA ASP A 316 -9.06 -3.00 -15.89
C ASP A 316 -9.43 -4.11 -16.87
N LEU A 317 -9.25 -3.88 -18.19
CA LEU A 317 -9.54 -4.89 -19.21
C LEU A 317 -8.54 -6.05 -19.19
N ALA A 318 -7.25 -5.75 -19.06
CA ALA A 318 -6.21 -6.77 -19.00
C ALA A 318 -6.38 -7.67 -17.75
N GLU A 319 -6.68 -7.06 -16.60
CA GLU A 319 -6.95 -7.81 -15.36
C GLU A 319 -8.21 -8.67 -15.49
N LEU A 320 -9.29 -8.12 -16.05
CA LEU A 320 -10.51 -8.88 -16.29
C LEU A 320 -10.30 -10.04 -17.28
N ALA A 321 -9.48 -9.87 -18.31
CA ALA A 321 -9.12 -10.94 -19.24
C ALA A 321 -8.40 -12.08 -18.53
N ALA A 322 -7.44 -11.76 -17.64
CA ALA A 322 -6.74 -12.75 -16.83
C ALA A 322 -7.67 -13.51 -15.91
N ILE A 323 -8.57 -12.81 -15.20
CA ILE A 323 -9.57 -13.44 -14.31
C ILE A 323 -10.49 -14.36 -15.12
N LYS A 324 -11.03 -13.90 -16.24
CA LYS A 324 -11.91 -14.71 -17.07
C LYS A 324 -11.24 -15.99 -17.57
N ASP A 325 -9.96 -15.93 -17.91
CA ASP A 325 -9.23 -17.09 -18.42
C ASP A 325 -9.04 -18.17 -17.33
N ILE A 326 -8.68 -17.76 -16.11
CA ILE A 326 -8.49 -18.69 -14.99
C ILE A 326 -9.82 -19.29 -14.52
N TRP A 327 -10.87 -18.48 -14.43
CA TRP A 327 -12.19 -18.87 -13.96
C TRP A 327 -13.16 -19.26 -15.09
N SER A 328 -12.70 -19.39 -16.36
CA SER A 328 -13.57 -19.71 -17.49
C SER A 328 -14.35 -21.00 -17.28
N GLY A 329 -15.67 -20.91 -17.40
CA GLY A 329 -16.60 -22.03 -17.15
C GLY A 329 -16.94 -22.29 -15.68
N ARG A 330 -16.37 -21.54 -14.73
CA ARG A 330 -16.48 -21.75 -13.27
C ARG A 330 -16.93 -20.48 -12.54
N ALA A 331 -16.90 -19.35 -13.19
CA ALA A 331 -16.92 -18.00 -12.65
C ALA A 331 -18.26 -17.52 -12.09
N SER A 332 -19.26 -18.36 -11.92
CA SER A 332 -20.60 -17.88 -11.51
C SER A 332 -20.70 -17.44 -10.04
N ASN A 333 -19.76 -17.82 -9.18
CA ASN A 333 -19.86 -17.59 -7.73
C ASN A 333 -18.75 -16.72 -7.11
N THR A 334 -17.62 -16.49 -7.79
CA THR A 334 -16.54 -15.66 -7.25
C THR A 334 -16.91 -14.17 -7.34
N LEU A 335 -16.97 -13.50 -6.20
CA LEU A 335 -17.27 -12.07 -6.13
C LEU A 335 -16.02 -11.24 -6.47
N ILE A 336 -16.21 -10.14 -7.17
CA ILE A 336 -15.12 -9.25 -7.61
C ILE A 336 -15.45 -7.81 -7.25
N SER A 337 -14.54 -7.10 -6.59
CA SER A 337 -14.63 -5.66 -6.42
C SER A 337 -13.24 -5.00 -6.23
N SER A 338 -13.17 -3.70 -6.47
CA SER A 338 -12.00 -2.89 -6.13
C SER A 338 -12.32 -1.95 -4.97
N THR A 339 -11.61 -2.10 -3.86
CA THR A 339 -11.70 -1.17 -2.72
C THR A 339 -11.16 0.23 -3.06
N LYS A 340 -10.36 0.36 -4.13
CA LYS A 340 -9.82 1.63 -4.62
C LYS A 340 -10.89 2.60 -5.15
N SER A 341 -12.12 2.14 -5.37
CA SER A 341 -13.23 3.04 -5.73
C SER A 341 -13.62 4.01 -4.60
N MET A 342 -13.20 3.75 -3.35
CA MET A 342 -13.50 4.61 -2.20
C MET A 342 -12.28 5.38 -1.67
N THR A 343 -11.04 4.87 -1.86
CA THR A 343 -9.80 5.43 -1.26
C THR A 343 -8.92 6.18 -2.24
#